data_94b747d2854604fce1bba107f4e10f89
#
_entry.id   94b747d2854604fce1bba107f4e10f89
#
_cell.length_a   1.000
_cell.length_b   1.000
_cell.length_c   1.000
_cell.angle_alpha   90.00
_cell.angle_beta   90.00
_cell.angle_gamma   90.00
#
_symmetry.space_group_name_H-M   'P 1'
#
loop_
_entity.id
_entity.type
_entity.pdbx_description
1 polymer ?
#
loop_
_entity_poly.entity_id
_entity_poly.type
_entity_poly.pdbx_seq_one_letter_code
_entity_poly.pdbx_strand_id
1 'polypeptide(L)'
;MKKLNIKWMLSLIAAFTFASCDTDVDHDIPAVDAPVLVSTTPESGAAKVKTGEITIEVKYDKNIFFATDNLSEIKFTGGELISADVLGASNILTVKVNVPGRETACSLSIPEGIVTGPNQMPAPAVSVQFSTVALDKALVAASSAKAVKLYNYLLDNFETKTLSAMMANVAWNTEMSEKVYGWTGKYPAINCFD
;
A
#
# COMPACT_ATOMS: atom_id res chain seq x y z
N MET A 1 21.95 -17.11 81.85
CA MET A 1 21.60 -16.65 80.49
C MET A 1 22.46 -17.45 79.52
N LYS A 2 21.88 -18.44 78.77
CA LYS A 2 22.56 -19.23 77.77
C LYS A 2 22.78 -18.39 76.51
N LYS A 3 24.05 -18.14 76.13
CA LYS A 3 24.39 -17.43 74.90
C LYS A 3 23.98 -18.34 73.72
N LEU A 4 22.95 -17.88 72.98
CA LEU A 4 22.50 -18.53 71.75
C LEU A 4 23.61 -18.39 70.68
N ASN A 5 24.11 -19.55 70.23
CA ASN A 5 25.24 -19.59 69.26
C ASN A 5 24.74 -19.09 67.89
N ILE A 6 25.12 -17.86 67.57
CA ILE A 6 24.77 -17.18 66.31
C ILE A 6 25.18 -17.98 65.06
N LYS A 7 26.18 -18.84 65.18
CA LYS A 7 26.63 -19.75 64.11
C LYS A 7 25.61 -20.81 63.73
N TRP A 8 24.74 -21.25 64.64
CA TRP A 8 23.67 -22.21 64.35
C TRP A 8 22.50 -21.53 63.67
N MET A 9 22.23 -20.25 63.99
CA MET A 9 21.18 -19.49 63.33
C MET A 9 21.51 -19.16 61.88
N LEU A 10 22.79 -18.86 61.56
CA LEU A 10 23.26 -18.63 60.21
C LEU A 10 23.21 -19.90 59.35
N SER A 11 23.43 -21.07 59.92
CA SER A 11 23.36 -22.36 59.21
C SER A 11 21.92 -22.75 58.88
N LEU A 12 20.94 -22.35 59.70
CA LEU A 12 19.52 -22.62 59.44
C LEU A 12 18.95 -21.71 58.34
N ILE A 13 19.42 -20.47 58.25
CA ILE A 13 19.01 -19.52 57.19
C ILE A 13 19.55 -19.93 55.83
N ALA A 14 20.79 -20.49 55.79
CA ALA A 14 21.38 -20.96 54.54
C ALA A 14 20.68 -22.21 53.97
N ALA A 15 19.99 -23.00 54.79
CA ALA A 15 19.28 -24.22 54.34
C ALA A 15 17.92 -23.92 53.70
N PHE A 16 17.34 -22.73 53.94
CA PHE A 16 16.05 -22.33 53.35
C PHE A 16 16.16 -21.61 52.02
N THR A 17 17.33 -21.21 51.57
CA THR A 17 17.48 -20.46 50.31
C THR A 17 17.63 -21.34 49.07
N PHE A 18 17.66 -22.67 49.21
CA PHE A 18 17.74 -23.60 48.07
C PHE A 18 16.47 -24.39 47.80
N ALA A 19 15.35 -24.08 48.50
CA ALA A 19 14.04 -24.51 48.04
C ALA A 19 13.51 -23.48 47.03
N SER A 20 14.31 -23.15 46.02
CA SER A 20 13.76 -22.58 44.78
C SER A 20 12.88 -23.67 44.19
N CYS A 21 11.58 -23.44 44.14
CA CYS A 21 10.68 -24.25 43.38
C CYS A 21 11.23 -24.39 41.98
N ASP A 22 11.89 -25.48 41.72
CA ASP A 22 12.03 -26.01 40.37
C ASP A 22 10.67 -26.68 40.05
N THR A 23 9.67 -25.83 39.87
CA THR A 23 8.49 -26.23 39.11
C THR A 23 8.94 -26.14 37.67
N ASP A 24 9.59 -27.19 37.17
CA ASP A 24 9.51 -27.52 35.76
C ASP A 24 8.04 -27.77 35.42
N VAL A 25 7.30 -26.66 35.35
CA VAL A 25 6.06 -26.65 34.62
C VAL A 25 6.53 -26.64 33.18
N ASP A 26 6.64 -27.81 32.62
CA ASP A 26 6.77 -28.02 31.19
C ASP A 26 5.53 -27.39 30.57
N HIS A 27 5.60 -26.08 30.36
CA HIS A 27 4.61 -25.37 29.58
C HIS A 27 4.87 -25.80 28.14
N ASP A 28 4.26 -26.91 27.77
CA ASP A 28 4.09 -27.32 26.40
C ASP A 28 3.32 -26.17 25.70
N ILE A 29 4.05 -25.08 25.36
CA ILE A 29 3.50 -24.01 24.58
C ILE A 29 3.21 -24.65 23.22
N PRO A 30 1.91 -24.78 22.85
CA PRO A 30 1.58 -25.40 21.57
C PRO A 30 2.38 -24.74 20.46
N ALA A 31 3.05 -25.55 19.65
CA ALA A 31 3.75 -25.03 18.47
C ALA A 31 2.73 -24.26 17.62
N VAL A 32 2.98 -22.97 17.43
CA VAL A 32 2.12 -22.12 16.58
C VAL A 32 2.79 -22.06 15.22
N ASP A 33 2.08 -22.51 14.20
CA ASP A 33 2.56 -22.45 12.83
C ASP A 33 2.71 -20.99 12.34
N ALA A 34 3.66 -20.76 11.45
CA ALA A 34 3.84 -19.49 10.77
C ALA A 34 2.55 -19.08 10.00
N PRO A 35 2.28 -17.78 9.83
CA PRO A 35 1.19 -17.32 8.98
C PRO A 35 1.37 -17.79 7.54
N VAL A 36 0.28 -18.17 6.89
CA VAL A 36 0.26 -18.58 5.49
C VAL A 36 -0.49 -17.56 4.67
N LEU A 37 0.06 -17.18 3.51
CA LEU A 37 -0.61 -16.30 2.57
C LEU A 37 -1.87 -16.98 2.01
N VAL A 38 -3.02 -16.30 2.12
CA VAL A 38 -4.31 -16.78 1.60
C VAL A 38 -4.62 -16.15 0.25
N SER A 39 -4.54 -14.83 0.17
CA SER A 39 -4.86 -14.08 -1.05
C SER A 39 -4.23 -12.69 -1.04
N THR A 40 -4.20 -12.08 -2.21
CA THR A 40 -3.85 -10.66 -2.39
C THR A 40 -4.92 -9.96 -3.20
N THR A 41 -5.13 -8.67 -2.93
CA THR A 41 -5.98 -7.78 -3.74
C THR A 41 -5.18 -6.51 -4.06
N PRO A 42 -4.84 -6.21 -5.31
CA PRO A 42 -5.12 -7.01 -6.51
C PRO A 42 -4.48 -8.41 -6.45
N GLU A 43 -5.08 -9.37 -7.14
CA GLU A 43 -4.45 -10.69 -7.32
C GLU A 43 -3.14 -10.54 -8.12
N SER A 44 -2.18 -11.41 -7.84
CA SER A 44 -0.93 -11.39 -8.61
C SER A 44 -1.20 -11.78 -10.07
N GLY A 45 -0.73 -10.91 -10.99
CA GLY A 45 -1.04 -11.00 -12.42
C GLY A 45 -2.26 -10.19 -12.84
N ALA A 46 -2.94 -9.48 -11.94
CA ALA A 46 -4.07 -8.63 -12.27
C ALA A 46 -3.68 -7.56 -13.30
N ALA A 47 -4.50 -7.41 -14.33
CA ALA A 47 -4.40 -6.36 -15.33
C ALA A 47 -5.54 -5.34 -15.14
N LYS A 48 -5.36 -4.13 -15.65
CA LYS A 48 -6.39 -3.08 -15.64
C LYS A 48 -6.74 -2.54 -14.24
N VAL A 49 -5.79 -2.56 -13.32
CA VAL A 49 -5.94 -1.89 -12.02
C VAL A 49 -6.02 -0.37 -12.25
N LYS A 50 -6.90 0.33 -11.56
CA LYS A 50 -7.05 1.80 -11.70
C LYS A 50 -5.74 2.49 -11.32
N THR A 51 -5.45 3.62 -11.98
CA THR A 51 -4.33 4.49 -11.64
C THR A 51 -4.63 5.34 -10.39
N GLY A 52 -3.61 5.97 -9.83
CA GLY A 52 -3.70 6.80 -8.65
C GLY A 52 -3.38 6.06 -7.37
N GLU A 53 -4.04 6.39 -6.28
CA GLU A 53 -3.87 5.68 -5.01
C GLU A 53 -4.53 4.30 -5.08
N ILE A 54 -3.73 3.27 -4.84
CA ILE A 54 -4.13 1.87 -4.87
C ILE A 54 -3.88 1.28 -3.49
N THR A 55 -4.87 0.58 -2.98
CA THR A 55 -4.74 -0.23 -1.76
C THR A 55 -4.47 -1.67 -2.15
N ILE A 56 -3.35 -2.21 -1.68
CA ILE A 56 -2.98 -3.61 -1.84
C ILE A 56 -3.24 -4.30 -0.51
N GLU A 57 -4.11 -5.30 -0.50
CA GLU A 57 -4.38 -6.11 0.68
C GLU A 57 -3.68 -7.46 0.55
N VAL A 58 -2.93 -7.83 1.58
CA VAL A 58 -2.25 -9.13 1.69
C VAL A 58 -2.88 -9.86 2.86
N LYS A 59 -3.68 -10.88 2.57
CA LYS A 59 -4.46 -11.63 3.56
C LYS A 59 -3.77 -12.93 3.95
N TYR A 60 -3.66 -13.17 5.25
CA TYR A 60 -3.12 -14.38 5.85
C TYR A 60 -4.21 -15.23 6.50
N ASP A 61 -3.89 -16.46 6.87
CA ASP A 61 -4.79 -17.43 7.50
C ASP A 61 -5.04 -17.12 9.00
N LYS A 62 -4.18 -16.32 9.62
CA LYS A 62 -4.26 -15.94 11.05
C LYS A 62 -3.83 -14.49 11.24
N ASN A 63 -4.08 -13.95 12.45
CA ASN A 63 -3.70 -12.59 12.80
C ASN A 63 -2.20 -12.38 12.64
N ILE A 64 -1.84 -11.19 12.16
CA ILE A 64 -0.46 -10.79 11.90
C ILE A 64 -0.12 -9.51 12.64
N PHE A 65 1.18 -9.25 12.73
CA PHE A 65 1.77 -8.04 13.27
C PHE A 65 2.76 -7.47 12.25
N PHE A 66 2.76 -6.17 12.12
CA PHE A 66 3.70 -5.43 11.28
C PHE A 66 4.15 -4.18 12.04
N ALA A 67 5.45 -3.99 12.18
CA ALA A 67 6.02 -2.78 12.74
C ALA A 67 6.20 -1.73 11.63
N THR A 68 5.67 -0.53 11.82
CA THR A 68 5.74 0.56 10.83
C THR A 68 7.17 0.95 10.48
N ASP A 69 8.12 0.75 11.37
CA ASP A 69 9.56 0.98 11.13
C ASP A 69 10.12 0.06 10.03
N ASN A 70 9.45 -1.05 9.76
CA ASN A 70 9.82 -2.00 8.70
C ASN A 70 9.34 -1.57 7.30
N LEU A 71 8.69 -0.41 7.17
CA LEU A 71 8.20 0.08 5.87
C LEU A 71 9.32 0.18 4.82
N SER A 72 10.54 0.55 5.23
CA SER A 72 11.70 0.67 4.35
C SER A 72 12.15 -0.65 3.72
N GLU A 73 11.80 -1.78 4.34
CA GLU A 73 12.13 -3.11 3.85
C GLU A 73 11.18 -3.57 2.73
N ILE A 74 9.97 -3.03 2.69
CA ILE A 74 9.02 -3.29 1.62
C ILE A 74 9.50 -2.58 0.35
N LYS A 75 9.59 -3.31 -0.75
CA LYS A 75 9.99 -2.75 -2.05
C LYS A 75 8.79 -2.69 -2.97
N PHE A 76 8.58 -1.52 -3.56
CA PHE A 76 7.56 -1.31 -4.58
C PHE A 76 8.17 -0.69 -5.82
N THR A 77 7.79 -1.20 -7.00
CA THR A 77 8.19 -0.67 -8.31
C THR A 77 6.97 -0.31 -9.13
N GLY A 78 7.09 0.67 -10.00
CA GLY A 78 5.99 1.18 -10.84
C GLY A 78 5.27 2.39 -10.25
N GLY A 79 5.64 2.83 -9.04
CA GLY A 79 5.06 3.98 -8.38
C GLY A 79 5.73 4.28 -7.05
N GLU A 80 5.03 4.98 -6.18
CA GLU A 80 5.48 5.37 -4.85
C GLU A 80 4.78 4.52 -3.77
N LEU A 81 5.55 4.01 -2.81
CA LEU A 81 5.02 3.37 -1.60
C LEU A 81 4.66 4.45 -0.58
N ILE A 82 3.39 4.51 -0.17
CA ILE A 82 2.90 5.52 0.76
C ILE A 82 2.95 5.01 2.20
N SER A 83 2.35 3.85 2.46
CA SER A 83 2.25 3.28 3.80
C SER A 83 2.01 1.77 3.76
N ALA A 84 2.31 1.12 4.87
CA ALA A 84 1.86 -0.23 5.16
C ALA A 84 1.42 -0.30 6.62
N ASP A 85 0.31 -0.97 6.90
CA ASP A 85 -0.27 -1.07 8.24
C ASP A 85 -1.15 -2.30 8.40
N VAL A 86 -1.30 -2.74 9.64
CA VAL A 86 -2.25 -3.78 10.06
C VAL A 86 -3.21 -3.17 11.07
N LEU A 87 -4.47 -3.03 10.69
CA LEU A 87 -5.47 -2.39 11.53
C LEU A 87 -5.94 -3.33 12.65
N GLY A 88 -5.50 -3.04 13.89
CA GLY A 88 -5.89 -3.81 15.07
C GLY A 88 -5.41 -5.26 15.02
N ALA A 89 -6.18 -6.17 15.62
CA ALA A 89 -5.92 -7.62 15.55
C ALA A 89 -6.49 -8.19 14.24
N SER A 90 -5.81 -7.96 13.14
CA SER A 90 -6.23 -8.35 11.79
C SER A 90 -5.29 -9.38 11.17
N ASN A 91 -5.80 -10.08 10.19
CA ASN A 91 -5.03 -10.98 9.33
C ASN A 91 -4.74 -10.37 7.95
N ILE A 92 -4.93 -9.06 7.80
CA ILE A 92 -4.71 -8.33 6.55
C ILE A 92 -3.65 -7.26 6.77
N LEU A 93 -2.58 -7.32 5.97
CA LEU A 93 -1.66 -6.21 5.80
C LEU A 93 -2.18 -5.34 4.66
N THR A 94 -2.39 -4.06 4.95
CA THR A 94 -2.85 -3.06 3.98
C THR A 94 -1.65 -2.21 3.55
N VAL A 95 -1.32 -2.25 2.27
CA VAL A 95 -0.22 -1.46 1.68
C VAL A 95 -0.83 -0.44 0.73
N LYS A 96 -0.54 0.84 0.93
CA LYS A 96 -0.99 1.93 0.06
C LYS A 96 0.14 2.39 -0.84
N VAL A 97 -0.14 2.48 -2.13
CA VAL A 97 0.81 2.91 -3.16
C VAL A 97 0.15 3.94 -4.06
N ASN A 98 0.94 4.83 -4.67
CA ASN A 98 0.47 5.74 -5.71
C ASN A 98 1.11 5.39 -7.05
N VAL A 99 0.28 5.06 -8.04
CA VAL A 99 0.69 4.70 -9.39
C VAL A 99 -0.02 5.61 -10.39
N PRO A 100 0.55 6.78 -10.71
CA PRO A 100 -0.08 7.73 -11.62
C PRO A 100 -0.05 7.28 -13.08
N GLY A 101 0.90 6.40 -13.44
CA GLY A 101 1.09 5.93 -14.80
C GLY A 101 0.08 4.88 -15.25
N ARG A 102 -0.36 4.97 -16.49
CA ARG A 102 -1.14 3.91 -17.17
C ARG A 102 -0.20 2.90 -17.81
N GLU A 103 -0.68 1.70 -18.09
CA GLU A 103 0.11 0.60 -18.67
C GLU A 103 1.41 0.33 -17.89
N THR A 104 1.41 0.67 -16.60
CA THR A 104 2.58 0.54 -15.74
C THR A 104 2.60 -0.84 -15.09
N ALA A 105 3.68 -1.55 -15.28
CA ALA A 105 3.95 -2.79 -14.56
C ALA A 105 4.38 -2.45 -13.14
N CYS A 106 3.68 -3.02 -12.16
CA CYS A 106 3.91 -2.81 -10.74
C CYS A 106 4.32 -4.13 -10.08
N SER A 107 5.23 -4.04 -9.12
CA SER A 107 5.62 -5.17 -8.29
C SER A 107 5.81 -4.73 -6.85
N LEU A 108 5.11 -5.40 -5.93
CA LEU A 108 5.29 -5.31 -4.50
C LEU A 108 6.08 -6.53 -4.01
N SER A 109 7.11 -6.33 -3.22
CA SER A 109 7.89 -7.37 -2.58
C SER A 109 7.99 -7.10 -1.08
N ILE A 110 7.55 -8.06 -0.29
CA ILE A 110 7.61 -8.07 1.17
C ILE A 110 8.55 -9.20 1.56
N PRO A 111 9.72 -8.92 2.18
CA PRO A 111 10.64 -9.95 2.61
C PRO A 111 10.04 -10.86 3.70
N GLU A 112 10.59 -12.06 3.84
CA GLU A 112 10.26 -12.98 4.92
C GLU A 112 10.57 -12.35 6.29
N GLY A 113 9.68 -12.58 7.26
CA GLY A 113 9.86 -12.13 8.64
C GLY A 113 9.54 -10.67 8.92
N ILE A 114 9.29 -9.83 7.91
CA ILE A 114 8.83 -8.44 8.08
C ILE A 114 7.42 -8.41 8.68
N VAL A 115 6.61 -9.36 8.28
CA VAL A 115 5.31 -9.66 8.89
C VAL A 115 5.46 -10.87 9.78
N THR A 116 4.93 -10.82 10.97
CA THR A 116 4.97 -11.94 11.93
C THR A 116 3.56 -12.33 12.36
N GLY A 117 3.40 -13.57 12.72
CA GLY A 117 2.19 -14.10 13.34
C GLY A 117 2.27 -14.16 14.87
N PRO A 118 1.38 -14.92 15.52
CA PRO A 118 1.45 -15.21 16.93
C PRO A 118 2.81 -15.80 17.29
N ASN A 119 3.29 -15.51 18.50
CA ASN A 119 4.61 -15.91 19.01
C ASN A 119 5.78 -15.45 18.11
N GLN A 120 5.60 -14.36 17.37
CA GLN A 120 6.59 -13.78 16.46
C GLN A 120 7.06 -14.74 15.34
N MET A 121 6.23 -15.73 14.99
CA MET A 121 6.52 -16.64 13.88
C MET A 121 6.57 -15.86 12.56
N PRO A 122 7.69 -15.95 11.80
CA PRO A 122 7.85 -15.19 10.58
C PRO A 122 6.88 -15.64 9.49
N ALA A 123 6.22 -14.69 8.85
CA ALA A 123 5.46 -14.96 7.64
C ALA A 123 6.41 -15.10 6.43
N PRO A 124 6.05 -15.94 5.43
CA PRO A 124 6.86 -16.10 4.24
C PRO A 124 6.93 -14.82 3.41
N ALA A 125 7.95 -14.71 2.56
CA ALA A 125 8.07 -13.62 1.60
C ALA A 125 6.86 -13.59 0.66
N VAL A 126 6.39 -12.39 0.32
CA VAL A 126 5.25 -12.18 -0.58
C VAL A 126 5.69 -11.34 -1.76
N SER A 127 5.29 -11.74 -2.97
CA SER A 127 5.45 -10.98 -4.20
C SER A 127 4.12 -10.85 -4.92
N VAL A 128 3.72 -9.61 -5.20
CA VAL A 128 2.48 -9.30 -5.92
C VAL A 128 2.84 -8.48 -7.15
N GLN A 129 2.40 -8.94 -8.31
CA GLN A 129 2.61 -8.24 -9.58
C GLN A 129 1.25 -7.87 -10.18
N PHE A 130 1.13 -6.66 -10.71
CA PHE A 130 -0.06 -6.24 -11.43
C PHE A 130 0.30 -5.15 -12.44
N SER A 131 -0.65 -4.81 -13.32
CA SER A 131 -0.49 -3.69 -14.24
C SER A 131 -1.69 -2.76 -14.20
N THR A 132 -1.42 -1.47 -14.37
CA THR A 132 -2.49 -0.46 -14.44
C THR A 132 -3.21 -0.50 -15.76
N VAL A 133 -4.42 0.05 -15.76
CA VAL A 133 -5.30 0.09 -16.93
C VAL A 133 -4.61 0.78 -18.11
N ALA A 134 -4.70 0.17 -19.28
CA ALA A 134 -4.36 0.81 -20.54
C ALA A 134 -5.45 1.81 -20.92
N LEU A 135 -5.04 2.93 -21.54
CA LEU A 135 -5.99 3.69 -22.33
C LEU A 135 -6.35 2.89 -23.57
N ASP A 136 -7.65 2.72 -23.80
CA ASP A 136 -8.10 2.16 -25.06
C ASP A 136 -7.73 3.14 -26.18
N LYS A 137 -6.64 2.82 -26.88
CA LYS A 137 -6.12 3.64 -28.01
C LYS A 137 -6.85 3.36 -29.31
N ALA A 138 -7.88 2.53 -29.26
CA ALA A 138 -8.69 2.17 -30.42
C ALA A 138 -9.61 3.31 -30.86
N LEU A 139 -9.05 4.48 -31.09
CA LEU A 139 -9.74 5.48 -31.89
C LEU A 139 -9.40 5.25 -33.36
N VAL A 140 -10.45 5.36 -34.16
CA VAL A 140 -10.41 5.41 -35.61
C VAL A 140 -9.09 6.01 -36.10
N ALA A 141 -8.42 5.35 -37.03
CA ALA A 141 -7.17 5.84 -37.61
C ALA A 141 -7.31 7.33 -37.92
N ALA A 142 -6.60 8.16 -37.16
CA ALA A 142 -6.71 9.61 -37.31
C ALA A 142 -6.19 10.00 -38.68
N SER A 143 -7.03 10.62 -39.48
CA SER A 143 -6.75 10.96 -40.87
C SER A 143 -5.76 12.12 -41.05
N SER A 144 -5.35 12.80 -39.97
CA SER A 144 -4.41 13.91 -40.04
C SER A 144 -3.46 13.98 -38.84
N ALA A 145 -2.23 14.47 -39.09
CA ALA A 145 -1.25 14.69 -38.03
C ALA A 145 -1.75 15.65 -36.92
N LYS A 146 -2.62 16.61 -37.27
CA LYS A 146 -3.23 17.54 -36.29
C LYS A 146 -4.20 16.80 -35.36
N ALA A 147 -5.00 15.89 -35.91
CA ALA A 147 -5.94 15.09 -35.11
C ALA A 147 -5.19 14.14 -34.16
N VAL A 148 -4.09 13.52 -34.61
CA VAL A 148 -3.23 12.69 -33.76
C VAL A 148 -2.63 13.52 -32.63
N LYS A 149 -2.13 14.73 -32.92
CA LYS A 149 -1.58 15.62 -31.88
C LYS A 149 -2.63 16.03 -30.85
N LEU A 150 -3.84 16.36 -31.29
CA LEU A 150 -4.94 16.69 -30.38
C LEU A 150 -5.33 15.49 -29.52
N TYR A 151 -5.45 14.34 -30.12
CA TYR A 151 -5.80 13.12 -29.43
C TYR A 151 -4.76 12.79 -28.34
N ASN A 152 -3.47 12.81 -28.67
CA ASN A 152 -2.40 12.59 -27.70
C ASN A 152 -2.44 13.63 -26.57
N TYR A 153 -2.68 14.90 -26.90
CA TYR A 153 -2.85 15.94 -25.88
C TYR A 153 -4.00 15.63 -24.91
N LEU A 154 -5.14 15.15 -25.42
CA LEU A 154 -6.27 14.76 -24.57
C LEU A 154 -5.93 13.53 -23.72
N LEU A 155 -5.23 12.55 -24.28
CA LEU A 155 -4.77 11.38 -23.55
C LEU A 155 -3.81 11.76 -22.41
N ASP A 156 -2.82 12.60 -22.68
CA ASP A 156 -1.79 13.01 -21.71
C ASP A 156 -2.40 13.81 -20.54
N ASN A 157 -3.56 14.46 -20.77
CA ASN A 157 -4.25 15.23 -19.74
C ASN A 157 -5.47 14.50 -19.15
N PHE A 158 -5.78 13.29 -19.62
CA PHE A 158 -6.89 12.51 -19.11
C PHE A 158 -6.67 12.15 -17.62
N GLU A 159 -7.71 12.34 -16.79
CA GLU A 159 -7.68 12.16 -15.32
C GLU A 159 -6.71 13.07 -14.54
N THR A 160 -5.87 13.85 -15.22
CA THR A 160 -4.92 14.74 -14.55
C THR A 160 -5.37 16.20 -14.55
N LYS A 161 -6.16 16.59 -15.54
CA LYS A 161 -6.63 17.97 -15.70
C LYS A 161 -8.07 18.02 -16.20
N THR A 162 -8.79 19.01 -15.73
CA THR A 162 -10.09 19.41 -16.30
C THR A 162 -9.84 20.48 -17.35
N LEU A 163 -10.28 20.21 -18.57
CA LEU A 163 -10.22 21.19 -19.65
C LEU A 163 -11.45 22.09 -19.57
N SER A 164 -11.23 23.40 -19.50
CA SER A 164 -12.33 24.38 -19.56
C SER A 164 -12.86 24.50 -20.99
N ALA A 165 -14.18 24.63 -21.13
CA ALA A 165 -14.83 24.85 -22.42
C ALA A 165 -15.71 26.11 -22.38
N MET A 166 -15.84 26.75 -23.52
CA MET A 166 -16.78 27.84 -23.73
C MET A 166 -17.59 27.54 -24.98
N MET A 167 -18.89 27.74 -24.87
CA MET A 167 -19.81 27.62 -26.02
C MET A 167 -19.97 28.97 -26.71
N ALA A 168 -19.81 28.98 -28.02
CA ALA A 168 -20.15 30.10 -28.91
C ALA A 168 -21.38 29.75 -29.72
N ASN A 169 -22.19 30.78 -30.05
CA ASN A 169 -23.43 30.59 -30.78
C ASN A 169 -23.24 30.37 -32.30
N VAL A 170 -22.02 30.61 -32.80
CA VAL A 170 -21.67 30.38 -34.23
C VAL A 170 -20.18 30.04 -34.35
N ALA A 171 -19.83 29.23 -35.35
CA ALA A 171 -18.48 28.66 -35.54
C ALA A 171 -17.35 29.70 -35.72
N TRP A 172 -17.66 30.91 -36.16
CA TRP A 172 -16.65 31.97 -36.36
C TRP A 172 -16.61 33.01 -35.22
N ASN A 173 -17.47 32.87 -34.21
CA ASN A 173 -17.54 33.82 -33.12
C ASN A 173 -16.67 33.38 -31.92
N THR A 174 -15.55 34.04 -31.75
CA THR A 174 -14.63 33.82 -30.59
C THR A 174 -14.82 34.87 -29.49
N GLU A 175 -15.80 35.76 -29.59
CA GLU A 175 -16.01 36.86 -28.64
C GLU A 175 -16.12 36.40 -27.18
N MET A 176 -16.80 35.28 -26.94
CA MET A 176 -16.94 34.76 -25.59
C MET A 176 -15.63 34.25 -25.04
N SER A 177 -14.77 33.67 -25.87
CA SER A 177 -13.42 33.24 -25.46
C SER A 177 -12.53 34.44 -25.11
N GLU A 178 -12.66 35.54 -25.85
CA GLU A 178 -11.97 36.80 -25.55
C GLU A 178 -12.49 37.45 -24.24
N LYS A 179 -13.78 37.38 -23.97
CA LYS A 179 -14.34 37.82 -22.69
C LYS A 179 -13.80 36.98 -21.51
N VAL A 180 -13.75 35.65 -21.65
CA VAL A 180 -13.17 34.78 -20.64
C VAL A 180 -11.70 35.12 -20.40
N TYR A 181 -10.93 35.34 -21.46
CA TYR A 181 -9.56 35.81 -21.34
C TYR A 181 -9.44 37.14 -20.60
N GLY A 182 -10.31 38.11 -20.93
CA GLY A 182 -10.35 39.40 -20.24
C GLY A 182 -10.64 39.31 -18.75
N TRP A 183 -11.42 38.30 -18.31
CA TRP A 183 -11.78 38.11 -16.92
C TRP A 183 -10.75 37.27 -16.15
N THR A 184 -10.10 36.29 -16.79
CA THR A 184 -9.30 35.27 -16.14
C THR A 184 -7.82 35.30 -16.50
N GLY A 185 -7.45 36.04 -17.55
CA GLY A 185 -6.12 36.03 -18.14
C GLY A 185 -5.75 34.71 -18.86
N LYS A 186 -6.76 33.85 -19.10
CA LYS A 186 -6.54 32.54 -19.75
C LYS A 186 -7.66 32.25 -20.74
N TYR A 187 -7.30 31.69 -21.89
CA TYR A 187 -8.28 31.18 -22.84
C TYR A 187 -8.87 29.83 -22.38
N PRO A 188 -10.15 29.55 -22.69
CA PRO A 188 -10.68 28.20 -22.53
C PRO A 188 -9.92 27.22 -23.44
N ALA A 189 -9.71 25.99 -22.95
CA ALA A 189 -8.99 24.99 -23.73
C ALA A 189 -9.79 24.47 -24.94
N ILE A 190 -11.12 24.53 -24.85
CA ILE A 190 -12.05 24.03 -25.87
C ILE A 190 -13.06 25.14 -26.19
N ASN A 191 -13.24 25.40 -27.49
CA ASN A 191 -14.31 26.24 -27.97
C ASN A 191 -15.36 25.36 -28.66
N CYS A 192 -16.56 25.32 -28.11
CA CYS A 192 -17.67 24.56 -28.66
C CYS A 192 -18.56 25.48 -29.49
N PHE A 193 -19.02 24.99 -30.63
CA PHE A 193 -19.94 25.69 -31.53
C PHE A 193 -21.20 24.85 -31.68
N ASP A 194 -22.33 25.50 -31.71
CA ASP A 194 -23.64 24.90 -32.02
C ASP A 194 -23.90 24.96 -33.52
#